data_7e4dcc856f964075260c24cd5078b48b
#
_entry.id   7e4dcc856f964075260c24cd5078b48b
#
_cell.length_a   1.000
_cell.length_b   1.000
_cell.length_c   1.000
_cell.angle_alpha   90.00
_cell.angle_beta   90.00
_cell.angle_gamma   90.00
#
_symmetry.space_group_name_H-M   'P 1'
#
loop_
_entity.id
_entity.type
_entity.pdbx_description
1 polymer ?
#
loop_
_entity_poly.entity_id
_entity_poly.type
_entity_poly.pdbx_seq_one_letter_code
_entity_poly.pdbx_strand_id
1 'polypeptide(L)'
;MPKIFTPTNQIRLTNVAVVRMKKNGKRFEIACYKNKVLSWRAGAEKDLDEVLQTVAVFHNVSKGEVAKKEELAKAFGKDDVTEICKEILAKGELQVSEKERQDQLESMFKEIATTVADKCVNPETKRPYPVSIIEKSMKDIHYSIKPHRNAKQQALDVIRLLKETIPVERAKMRLKLTLPAKEARKLKERILKLSSTVTENEEWQGELLVLTCLIDPGHFREMDEIIRVDSKGSGTLEVLNLKEIKEGEEVLE
;
A
#
# COMPACT_ATOMS: atom_id res chain seq x y z
N MET A 1 21.14 -1.61 47.43
CA MET A 1 20.84 -0.94 46.16
C MET A 1 19.48 -0.27 46.26
N PRO A 2 19.36 1.04 46.10
CA PRO A 2 18.07 1.72 46.20
C PRO A 2 17.19 1.26 45.08
N LYS A 3 16.03 0.69 45.37
CA LYS A 3 14.95 0.45 44.39
C LYS A 3 14.42 1.81 43.96
N ILE A 4 14.60 2.18 42.73
CA ILE A 4 13.94 3.36 42.16
C ILE A 4 12.44 3.03 42.08
N PHE A 5 11.69 3.66 42.97
CA PHE A 5 10.24 3.55 43.04
C PHE A 5 9.68 4.38 41.89
N THR A 6 9.25 3.73 40.82
CA THR A 6 8.48 4.37 39.76
C THR A 6 7.02 4.43 40.26
N PRO A 7 6.43 5.63 40.44
CA PRO A 7 5.04 5.75 40.82
C PRO A 7 4.14 5.11 39.76
N THR A 8 3.25 4.23 40.20
CA THR A 8 2.31 3.49 39.38
C THR A 8 1.26 4.37 38.69
N ASN A 9 1.26 5.67 38.92
CA ASN A 9 0.34 6.67 38.36
C ASN A 9 1.01 7.63 37.36
N GLN A 10 2.16 7.27 36.80
CA GLN A 10 2.68 8.06 35.69
C GLN A 10 1.76 7.90 34.49
N ILE A 11 1.19 9.02 34.07
CA ILE A 11 0.58 9.22 32.75
C ILE A 11 1.54 8.55 31.76
N ARG A 12 1.09 7.48 31.12
CA ARG A 12 1.86 6.85 30.05
C ARG A 12 2.10 7.93 29.02
N LEU A 13 3.33 8.40 28.92
CA LEU A 13 3.71 9.37 27.90
C LEU A 13 3.36 8.73 26.56
N THR A 14 2.35 9.27 25.92
CA THR A 14 1.71 8.72 24.70
C THR A 14 2.69 8.56 23.53
N ASN A 15 3.89 9.14 23.65
CA ASN A 15 4.91 9.14 22.61
C ASN A 15 6.11 8.21 22.90
N VAL A 16 6.11 7.48 24.02
CA VAL A 16 7.20 6.53 24.32
C VAL A 16 6.87 5.16 23.75
N ALA A 17 7.77 4.64 22.95
CA ALA A 17 7.71 3.31 22.38
C ALA A 17 8.93 2.49 22.75
N VAL A 18 8.80 1.19 22.67
CA VAL A 18 9.89 0.23 22.89
C VAL A 18 10.31 -0.36 21.56
N VAL A 19 11.60 -0.30 21.26
CA VAL A 19 12.17 -1.10 20.16
C VAL A 19 12.81 -2.34 20.76
N ARG A 20 12.41 -3.50 20.25
CA ARG A 20 12.83 -4.81 20.74
C ARG A 20 13.66 -5.54 19.70
N MET A 21 14.74 -6.16 20.15
CA MET A 21 15.55 -7.04 19.33
C MET A 21 15.86 -8.34 20.07
N LYS A 22 15.71 -9.47 19.39
CA LYS A 22 16.17 -10.78 19.89
C LYS A 22 17.55 -11.07 19.30
N LYS A 23 18.54 -11.36 20.16
CA LYS A 23 19.88 -11.75 19.75
C LYS A 23 20.45 -12.77 20.72
N ASN A 24 21.07 -13.82 20.21
CA ASN A 24 21.63 -14.94 21.01
C ASN A 24 20.62 -15.51 22.03
N GLY A 25 19.35 -15.68 21.64
CA GLY A 25 18.29 -16.23 22.49
C GLY A 25 17.79 -15.29 23.59
N LYS A 26 18.36 -14.09 23.74
CA LYS A 26 17.96 -13.08 24.70
C LYS A 26 17.20 -11.94 24.04
N ARG A 27 16.34 -11.29 24.83
CA ARG A 27 15.57 -10.12 24.42
C ARG A 27 16.25 -8.87 24.94
N PHE A 28 16.44 -7.88 24.06
CA PHE A 28 16.96 -6.57 24.38
C PHE A 28 15.97 -5.51 23.92
N GLU A 29 15.76 -4.52 24.75
CA GLU A 29 14.79 -3.45 24.54
C GLU A 29 15.44 -2.08 24.79
N ILE A 30 15.03 -1.08 24.03
CA ILE A 30 15.37 0.32 24.25
C ILE A 30 14.09 1.16 24.28
N ALA A 31 14.08 2.19 25.13
CA ALA A 31 12.99 3.16 25.22
C ALA A 31 13.29 4.36 24.30
N CYS A 32 12.36 4.68 23.41
CA CYS A 32 12.53 5.73 22.40
C CYS A 32 11.23 6.49 22.16
N TYR A 33 11.34 7.64 21.49
CA TYR A 33 10.19 8.41 21.04
C TYR A 33 9.70 7.88 19.70
N LYS A 34 8.44 7.43 19.65
CA LYS A 34 7.85 6.75 18.49
C LYS A 34 8.04 7.49 17.16
N ASN A 35 7.72 8.79 17.16
CA ASN A 35 7.80 9.61 15.95
C ASN A 35 9.25 9.76 15.46
N LYS A 36 10.21 9.83 16.38
CA LYS A 36 11.63 9.98 16.06
C LYS A 36 12.27 8.69 15.55
N VAL A 37 11.81 7.51 15.98
CA VAL A 37 12.30 6.21 15.46
C VAL A 37 12.10 6.08 13.95
N LEU A 38 10.94 6.50 13.45
CA LEU A 38 10.65 6.45 12.02
C LEU A 38 11.55 7.44 11.25
N SER A 39 11.73 8.65 11.79
CA SER A 39 12.61 9.68 11.21
C SER A 39 14.07 9.23 11.18
N TRP A 40 14.53 8.56 12.24
CA TRP A 40 15.86 7.95 12.29
C TRP A 40 16.05 6.89 11.21
N ARG A 41 15.12 5.97 11.04
CA ARG A 41 15.19 4.92 10.02
C ARG A 41 15.14 5.47 8.60
N ALA A 42 14.45 6.59 8.40
CA ALA A 42 14.42 7.32 7.13
C ALA A 42 15.68 8.18 6.88
N GLY A 43 16.59 8.28 7.86
CA GLY A 43 17.82 9.08 7.78
C GLY A 43 17.60 10.59 7.94
N ALA A 44 16.39 11.01 8.30
CA ALA A 44 16.04 12.42 8.53
C ALA A 44 16.53 12.92 9.89
N GLU A 45 16.60 12.05 10.88
CA GLU A 45 17.13 12.34 12.22
C GLU A 45 18.49 11.66 12.41
N LYS A 46 19.46 12.37 12.97
CA LYS A 46 20.81 11.87 13.22
C LYS A 46 21.21 11.92 14.69
N ASP A 47 20.49 12.69 15.47
CA ASP A 47 20.75 12.84 16.90
C ASP A 47 20.10 11.70 17.68
N LEU A 48 20.93 10.90 18.37
CA LEU A 48 20.48 9.75 19.13
C LEU A 48 19.75 10.16 20.41
N ASP A 49 20.17 11.28 21.03
CA ASP A 49 19.59 11.77 22.27
C ASP A 49 18.17 12.30 22.07
N GLU A 50 17.84 12.77 20.86
CA GLU A 50 16.46 13.12 20.51
C GLU A 50 15.56 11.90 20.20
N VAL A 51 16.15 10.77 19.87
CA VAL A 51 15.42 9.54 19.52
C VAL A 51 15.21 8.65 20.73
N LEU A 52 16.21 8.53 21.60
CA LEU A 52 16.16 7.71 22.79
C LEU A 52 15.66 8.51 24.00
N GLN A 53 14.80 7.90 24.79
CA GLN A 53 14.45 8.45 26.09
C GLN A 53 15.62 8.32 27.08
N THR A 54 16.40 7.27 26.94
CA THR A 54 17.56 6.98 27.77
C THR A 54 18.55 6.13 26.96
N VAL A 55 19.84 6.48 27.02
CA VAL A 55 20.92 5.68 26.40
C VAL A 55 21.21 4.46 27.29
N ALA A 56 20.27 3.52 27.31
CA ALA A 56 20.38 2.28 28.07
C ALA A 56 19.66 1.15 27.34
N VAL A 57 20.19 -0.06 27.44
CA VAL A 57 19.57 -1.27 26.93
C VAL A 57 18.97 -2.07 28.09
N PHE A 58 17.74 -2.48 27.91
CA PHE A 58 16.96 -3.21 28.91
C PHE A 58 16.67 -4.63 28.45
N HIS A 59 16.50 -5.54 29.39
CA HIS A 59 15.82 -6.81 29.11
C HIS A 59 14.31 -6.62 29.08
N ASN A 60 13.81 -5.67 29.90
CA ASN A 60 12.42 -5.30 29.93
C ASN A 60 12.29 -3.82 30.35
N VAL A 61 11.90 -2.97 29.40
CA VAL A 61 11.70 -1.52 29.65
C VAL A 61 10.60 -1.29 30.68
N SER A 62 9.47 -2.02 30.57
CA SER A 62 8.33 -1.84 31.48
C SER A 62 8.65 -2.17 32.94
N LYS A 63 9.62 -3.07 33.19
CA LYS A 63 10.09 -3.43 34.53
C LYS A 63 11.33 -2.65 34.97
N GLY A 64 11.94 -1.87 34.08
CA GLY A 64 13.19 -1.17 34.33
C GLY A 64 14.40 -2.11 34.50
N GLU A 65 14.35 -3.31 33.93
CA GLU A 65 15.42 -4.31 34.03
C GLU A 65 16.52 -3.99 33.01
N VAL A 66 17.59 -3.34 33.47
CA VAL A 66 18.74 -2.97 32.62
C VAL A 66 19.59 -4.21 32.31
N ALA A 67 19.99 -4.35 31.06
CA ALA A 67 20.89 -5.43 30.64
C ALA A 67 22.33 -5.19 31.14
N LYS A 68 22.99 -6.27 31.56
CA LYS A 68 24.39 -6.18 32.06
C LYS A 68 25.36 -5.99 30.91
N LYS A 69 26.40 -5.20 31.10
CA LYS A 69 27.43 -4.94 30.07
C LYS A 69 28.02 -6.23 29.49
N GLU A 70 28.31 -7.23 30.34
CA GLU A 70 28.84 -8.53 29.90
C GLU A 70 27.91 -9.27 28.97
N GLU A 71 26.60 -9.17 29.17
CA GLU A 71 25.59 -9.80 28.32
C GLU A 71 25.45 -9.05 26.97
N LEU A 72 25.57 -7.74 27.00
CA LEU A 72 25.58 -6.92 25.81
C LEU A 72 26.83 -7.19 24.95
N ALA A 73 28.01 -7.24 25.56
CA ALA A 73 29.26 -7.59 24.88
C ALA A 73 29.18 -9.00 24.23
N LYS A 74 28.66 -9.99 24.94
CA LYS A 74 28.47 -11.34 24.41
C LYS A 74 27.44 -11.41 23.27
N ALA A 75 26.36 -10.61 23.35
CA ALA A 75 25.30 -10.66 22.35
C ALA A 75 25.65 -9.83 21.09
N PHE A 76 26.23 -8.66 21.26
CA PHE A 76 26.45 -7.72 20.16
C PHE A 76 27.90 -7.68 19.68
N GLY A 77 28.86 -8.22 20.47
CA GLY A 77 30.28 -8.15 20.14
C GLY A 77 30.86 -6.73 20.23
N LYS A 78 30.19 -5.85 20.97
CA LYS A 78 30.52 -4.44 21.15
C LYS A 78 30.37 -4.06 22.61
N ASP A 79 31.27 -3.21 23.09
CA ASP A 79 31.26 -2.72 24.47
C ASP A 79 30.55 -1.36 24.61
N ASP A 80 30.41 -0.63 23.50
CA ASP A 80 29.74 0.68 23.50
C ASP A 80 28.22 0.53 23.42
N VAL A 81 27.57 0.98 24.49
CA VAL A 81 26.09 0.96 24.60
C VAL A 81 25.43 1.80 23.52
N THR A 82 26.05 2.91 23.12
CA THR A 82 25.54 3.80 22.07
C THR A 82 25.46 3.11 20.72
N GLU A 83 26.52 2.37 20.36
CA GLU A 83 26.56 1.59 19.13
C GLU A 83 25.54 0.43 19.13
N ILE A 84 25.34 -0.17 20.30
CA ILE A 84 24.32 -1.22 20.48
C ILE A 84 22.91 -0.63 20.32
N CYS A 85 22.64 0.54 20.91
CA CYS A 85 21.36 1.24 20.74
C CYS A 85 21.09 1.57 19.27
N LYS A 86 22.08 2.04 18.52
CA LYS A 86 21.95 2.28 17.07
C LYS A 86 21.61 1.00 16.31
N GLU A 87 22.23 -0.12 16.64
CA GLU A 87 21.94 -1.41 16.00
C GLU A 87 20.51 -1.88 16.31
N ILE A 88 20.06 -1.73 17.57
CA ILE A 88 18.69 -2.07 17.96
C ILE A 88 17.67 -1.14 17.28
N LEU A 89 17.94 0.18 17.20
CA LEU A 89 17.08 1.12 16.47
C LEU A 89 16.92 0.76 15.01
N ALA A 90 18.01 0.39 14.35
CA ALA A 90 18.01 0.10 12.93
C ALA A 90 17.29 -1.23 12.60
N LYS A 91 17.58 -2.29 13.39
CA LYS A 91 17.15 -3.67 13.07
C LYS A 91 16.05 -4.20 13.97
N GLY A 92 15.77 -3.56 15.11
CA GLY A 92 14.78 -4.02 16.08
C GLY A 92 13.34 -3.79 15.62
N GLU A 93 12.41 -4.50 16.22
CA GLU A 93 10.97 -4.33 16.03
C GLU A 93 10.43 -3.22 16.94
N LEU A 94 9.77 -2.22 16.35
CA LEU A 94 9.03 -1.21 17.11
C LEU A 94 7.77 -1.87 17.70
N GLN A 95 7.68 -1.87 19.03
CA GLN A 95 6.51 -2.41 19.72
C GLN A 95 5.40 -1.35 19.70
N VAL A 96 4.32 -1.65 19.03
CA VAL A 96 3.12 -0.81 18.95
C VAL A 96 2.12 -1.32 20.00
N SER A 97 1.39 -0.43 20.65
CA SER A 97 0.31 -0.83 21.55
C SER A 97 -0.78 -1.59 20.77
N GLU A 98 -1.52 -2.46 21.46
CA GLU A 98 -2.63 -3.21 20.87
C GLU A 98 -3.64 -2.27 20.17
N LYS A 99 -3.97 -1.16 20.83
CA LYS A 99 -4.86 -0.13 20.29
C LYS A 99 -4.33 0.49 19.00
N GLU A 100 -3.05 0.87 18.97
CA GLU A 100 -2.43 1.45 17.76
C GLU A 100 -2.36 0.45 16.61
N ARG A 101 -2.14 -0.83 16.92
CA ARG A 101 -2.18 -1.90 15.92
C ARG A 101 -3.57 -2.04 15.33
N GLN A 102 -4.59 -1.98 16.16
CA GLN A 102 -5.98 -2.02 15.73
C GLN A 102 -6.35 -0.80 14.88
N ASP A 103 -5.96 0.41 15.31
CA ASP A 103 -6.17 1.65 14.54
C ASP A 103 -5.48 1.59 13.17
N GLN A 104 -4.27 1.03 13.10
CA GLN A 104 -3.56 0.82 11.83
C GLN A 104 -4.28 -0.17 10.91
N LEU A 105 -4.80 -1.27 11.46
CA LEU A 105 -5.58 -2.24 10.68
C LEU A 105 -6.88 -1.62 10.18
N GLU A 106 -7.60 -0.86 11.03
CA GLU A 106 -8.82 -0.17 10.61
C GLU A 106 -8.55 0.89 9.52
N SER A 107 -7.46 1.65 9.66
CA SER A 107 -7.04 2.61 8.64
C SER A 107 -6.72 1.92 7.32
N MET A 108 -5.98 0.82 7.35
CA MET A 108 -5.66 0.03 6.17
C MET A 108 -6.91 -0.61 5.55
N PHE A 109 -7.87 -1.04 6.36
CA PHE A 109 -9.15 -1.57 5.87
C PHE A 109 -9.92 -0.52 5.06
N LYS A 110 -10.01 0.70 5.59
CA LYS A 110 -10.65 1.83 4.89
C LYS A 110 -9.91 2.22 3.62
N GLU A 111 -8.57 2.23 3.65
CA GLU A 111 -7.75 2.51 2.47
C GLU A 111 -7.97 1.47 1.36
N ILE A 112 -8.04 0.18 1.72
CA ILE A 112 -8.35 -0.90 0.77
C ILE A 112 -9.75 -0.70 0.21
N ALA A 113 -10.77 -0.47 1.05
CA ALA A 113 -12.14 -0.28 0.61
C ALA A 113 -12.28 0.94 -0.33
N THR A 114 -11.64 2.05 0.00
CA THR A 114 -11.60 3.25 -0.85
C THR A 114 -10.93 2.95 -2.19
N THR A 115 -9.81 2.21 -2.18
CA THR A 115 -9.10 1.82 -3.40
C THR A 115 -9.96 0.91 -4.29
N VAL A 116 -10.74 0.00 -3.69
CA VAL A 116 -11.67 -0.88 -4.42
C VAL A 116 -12.82 -0.07 -5.01
N ALA A 117 -13.48 0.78 -4.22
CA ALA A 117 -14.56 1.66 -4.67
C ALA A 117 -14.12 2.55 -5.84
N ASP A 118 -12.90 3.05 -5.76
CA ASP A 118 -12.28 3.91 -6.77
C ASP A 118 -12.00 3.18 -8.10
N LYS A 119 -11.72 1.87 -8.04
CA LYS A 119 -11.32 1.07 -9.21
C LYS A 119 -12.45 0.25 -9.80
N CYS A 120 -13.59 0.17 -9.13
CA CYS A 120 -14.67 -0.73 -9.50
C CYS A 120 -15.97 0.01 -9.73
N VAL A 121 -16.78 -0.57 -10.61
CA VAL A 121 -18.12 -0.11 -10.95
C VAL A 121 -19.09 -1.28 -10.94
N ASN A 122 -20.37 -0.98 -10.81
CA ASN A 122 -21.41 -1.95 -11.06
C ASN A 122 -21.46 -2.24 -12.58
N PRO A 123 -21.41 -3.51 -13.02
CA PRO A 123 -21.38 -3.86 -14.45
C PRO A 123 -22.65 -3.42 -15.21
N GLU A 124 -23.81 -3.38 -14.55
CA GLU A 124 -25.09 -3.03 -15.15
C GLU A 124 -25.27 -1.51 -15.27
N THR A 125 -25.06 -0.80 -14.15
CA THR A 125 -25.33 0.65 -14.08
C THR A 125 -24.12 1.50 -14.50
N LYS A 126 -22.90 0.91 -14.53
CA LYS A 126 -21.61 1.61 -14.73
C LYS A 126 -21.35 2.70 -13.70
N ARG A 127 -22.04 2.68 -12.55
CA ARG A 127 -21.83 3.61 -11.44
C ARG A 127 -20.82 3.07 -10.43
N PRO A 128 -20.01 3.94 -9.80
CA PRO A 128 -19.10 3.53 -8.74
C PRO A 128 -19.89 3.08 -7.50
N TYR A 129 -19.31 2.17 -6.74
CA TYR A 129 -19.86 1.77 -5.45
C TYR A 129 -19.46 2.77 -4.35
N PRO A 130 -20.40 3.12 -3.45
CA PRO A 130 -20.05 3.82 -2.22
C PRO A 130 -19.07 2.99 -1.39
N VAL A 131 -18.10 3.66 -0.75
CA VAL A 131 -17.08 3.01 0.09
C VAL A 131 -17.73 2.15 1.18
N SER A 132 -18.83 2.62 1.78
CA SER A 132 -19.56 1.92 2.83
C SER A 132 -20.13 0.55 2.39
N ILE A 133 -20.57 0.44 1.14
CA ILE A 133 -21.03 -0.84 0.57
C ILE A 133 -19.84 -1.80 0.42
N ILE A 134 -18.72 -1.31 -0.09
CA ILE A 134 -17.50 -2.12 -0.21
C ILE A 134 -17.01 -2.58 1.17
N GLU A 135 -16.97 -1.69 2.17
CA GLU A 135 -16.60 -2.05 3.55
C GLU A 135 -17.50 -3.14 4.12
N LYS A 136 -18.82 -3.04 3.91
CA LYS A 136 -19.77 -4.05 4.33
C LYS A 136 -19.49 -5.39 3.65
N SER A 137 -19.37 -5.39 2.33
CA SER A 137 -19.08 -6.60 1.56
C SER A 137 -17.74 -7.23 1.92
N MET A 138 -16.70 -6.43 2.24
CA MET A 138 -15.42 -6.93 2.75
C MET A 138 -15.56 -7.61 4.12
N LYS A 139 -16.45 -7.12 4.98
CA LYS A 139 -16.78 -7.75 6.27
C LYS A 139 -17.55 -9.05 6.07
N ASP A 140 -18.52 -9.07 5.15
CA ASP A 140 -19.34 -10.24 4.85
C ASP A 140 -18.51 -11.42 4.31
N ILE A 141 -17.48 -11.15 3.49
CA ILE A 141 -16.51 -12.16 3.04
C ILE A 141 -15.42 -12.47 4.07
N HIS A 142 -15.50 -11.88 5.28
CA HIS A 142 -14.51 -12.06 6.35
C HIS A 142 -13.07 -11.79 5.91
N TYR A 143 -12.86 -10.75 5.09
CA TYR A 143 -11.52 -10.43 4.60
C TYR A 143 -10.56 -10.04 5.74
N SER A 144 -9.45 -10.77 5.83
CA SER A 144 -8.39 -10.52 6.82
C SER A 144 -7.25 -9.71 6.21
N ILE A 145 -6.95 -8.56 6.81
CA ILE A 145 -5.89 -7.66 6.36
C ILE A 145 -4.51 -8.27 6.63
N LYS A 146 -3.62 -8.11 5.68
CA LYS A 146 -2.21 -8.51 5.78
C LYS A 146 -1.34 -7.28 6.02
N PRO A 147 -0.85 -7.04 7.26
CA PRO A 147 -0.14 -5.78 7.63
C PRO A 147 1.12 -5.51 6.81
N HIS A 148 1.76 -6.55 6.28
CA HIS A 148 3.02 -6.45 5.54
C HIS A 148 2.84 -6.34 4.02
N ARG A 149 1.60 -6.29 3.52
CA ARG A 149 1.30 -6.11 2.10
C ARG A 149 0.77 -4.72 1.82
N ASN A 150 1.10 -4.21 0.65
CA ASN A 150 0.60 -2.93 0.18
C ASN A 150 -0.93 -2.97 -0.01
N ALA A 151 -1.63 -1.92 0.42
CA ALA A 151 -3.08 -1.77 0.30
C ALA A 151 -3.58 -1.95 -1.15
N LYS A 152 -2.83 -1.44 -2.14
CA LYS A 152 -3.18 -1.58 -3.58
C LYS A 152 -3.17 -3.05 -4.05
N GLN A 153 -2.22 -3.86 -3.58
CA GLN A 153 -2.18 -5.30 -3.91
C GLN A 153 -3.34 -6.04 -3.24
N GLN A 154 -3.61 -5.71 -1.97
CA GLN A 154 -4.73 -6.29 -1.24
C GLN A 154 -6.07 -5.90 -1.87
N ALA A 155 -6.23 -4.67 -2.37
CA ALA A 155 -7.43 -4.25 -3.08
C ALA A 155 -7.70 -5.11 -4.33
N LEU A 156 -6.66 -5.51 -5.08
CA LEU A 156 -6.83 -6.40 -6.22
C LEU A 156 -7.26 -7.81 -5.80
N ASP A 157 -6.75 -8.32 -4.68
CA ASP A 157 -7.18 -9.60 -4.13
C ASP A 157 -8.64 -9.52 -3.65
N VAL A 158 -9.02 -8.43 -2.99
CA VAL A 158 -10.41 -8.16 -2.56
C VAL A 158 -11.37 -8.10 -3.74
N ILE A 159 -11.01 -7.41 -4.83
CA ILE A 159 -11.84 -7.33 -6.04
C ILE A 159 -12.15 -8.73 -6.59
N ARG A 160 -11.17 -9.65 -6.57
CA ARG A 160 -11.40 -11.03 -7.04
C ARG A 160 -12.41 -11.76 -6.16
N LEU A 161 -12.30 -11.61 -4.84
CA LEU A 161 -13.22 -12.25 -3.89
C LEU A 161 -14.62 -11.62 -3.95
N LEU A 162 -14.72 -10.29 -4.09
CA LEU A 162 -16.01 -9.60 -4.18
C LEU A 162 -16.79 -9.95 -5.43
N LYS A 163 -16.14 -10.31 -6.54
CA LYS A 163 -16.82 -10.77 -7.77
C LYS A 163 -17.70 -12.01 -7.57
N GLU A 164 -17.41 -12.80 -6.55
CA GLU A 164 -18.20 -13.99 -6.19
C GLU A 164 -19.45 -13.64 -5.38
N THR A 165 -19.45 -12.47 -4.72
CA THR A 165 -20.49 -12.08 -3.76
C THR A 165 -21.39 -10.96 -4.28
N ILE A 166 -20.81 -9.99 -5.00
CA ILE A 166 -21.54 -8.84 -5.55
C ILE A 166 -21.16 -8.63 -7.03
N PRO A 167 -22.07 -8.08 -7.85
CA PRO A 167 -21.76 -7.73 -9.24
C PRO A 167 -20.78 -6.57 -9.29
N VAL A 168 -19.49 -6.87 -9.31
CA VAL A 168 -18.42 -5.88 -9.32
C VAL A 168 -17.50 -6.10 -10.51
N GLU A 169 -17.20 -5.05 -11.25
CA GLU A 169 -16.25 -5.05 -12.37
C GLU A 169 -15.24 -3.90 -12.23
N ARG A 170 -14.02 -4.09 -12.74
CA ARG A 170 -13.06 -2.97 -12.79
C ARG A 170 -13.52 -1.95 -13.81
N ALA A 171 -13.42 -0.67 -13.44
CA ALA A 171 -13.66 0.42 -14.37
C ALA A 171 -12.67 0.33 -15.53
N LYS A 172 -13.18 0.37 -16.76
CA LYS A 172 -12.38 0.34 -17.99
C LYS A 172 -11.81 1.72 -18.29
N MET A 173 -10.67 1.74 -18.96
CA MET A 173 -10.09 2.96 -19.51
C MET A 173 -10.56 3.13 -20.96
N ARG A 174 -10.88 4.36 -21.34
CA ARG A 174 -11.18 4.71 -22.74
C ARG A 174 -9.95 5.29 -23.40
N LEU A 175 -9.51 4.63 -24.45
CA LEU A 175 -8.33 4.99 -25.22
C LEU A 175 -8.72 5.33 -26.66
N LYS A 176 -8.00 6.29 -27.23
CA LYS A 176 -8.01 6.56 -28.66
C LYS A 176 -6.68 6.14 -29.25
N LEU A 177 -6.72 5.28 -30.23
CA LEU A 177 -5.57 4.74 -30.92
C LEU A 177 -5.59 5.24 -32.35
N THR A 178 -4.46 5.78 -32.82
CA THR A 178 -4.31 6.17 -34.23
C THR A 178 -3.26 5.28 -34.86
N LEU A 179 -3.64 4.52 -35.87
CA LEU A 179 -2.83 3.50 -36.48
C LEU A 179 -2.62 3.79 -37.99
N PRO A 180 -1.41 3.63 -38.52
CA PRO A 180 -1.15 3.82 -39.95
C PRO A 180 -1.81 2.70 -40.78
N ALA A 181 -2.41 3.04 -41.93
CA ALA A 181 -3.17 2.11 -42.78
C ALA A 181 -2.40 0.83 -43.13
N LYS A 182 -1.10 0.95 -43.35
CA LYS A 182 -0.22 -0.18 -43.75
C LYS A 182 -0.20 -1.30 -42.72
N GLU A 183 -0.30 -0.95 -41.43
CA GLU A 183 -0.16 -1.89 -40.30
C GLU A 183 -1.47 -2.04 -39.53
N ALA A 184 -2.49 -1.24 -39.84
CA ALA A 184 -3.74 -1.13 -39.10
C ALA A 184 -4.43 -2.49 -38.87
N ARG A 185 -4.50 -3.35 -39.88
CA ARG A 185 -5.15 -4.68 -39.77
C ARG A 185 -4.43 -5.57 -38.78
N LYS A 186 -3.10 -5.67 -38.89
CA LYS A 186 -2.27 -6.51 -38.01
C LYS A 186 -2.33 -6.04 -36.57
N LEU A 187 -2.20 -4.72 -36.37
CA LEU A 187 -2.26 -4.11 -35.05
C LEU A 187 -3.65 -4.28 -34.43
N LYS A 188 -4.70 -4.03 -35.19
CA LYS A 188 -6.09 -4.24 -34.74
C LYS A 188 -6.34 -5.69 -34.27
N GLU A 189 -5.89 -6.69 -35.03
CA GLU A 189 -6.02 -8.09 -34.63
C GLU A 189 -5.30 -8.41 -33.31
N ARG A 190 -4.11 -7.84 -33.11
CA ARG A 190 -3.35 -8.02 -31.85
C ARG A 190 -4.03 -7.31 -30.68
N ILE A 191 -4.52 -6.09 -30.90
CA ILE A 191 -5.27 -5.31 -29.90
C ILE A 191 -6.53 -6.05 -29.46
N LEU A 192 -7.29 -6.60 -30.40
CA LEU A 192 -8.52 -7.36 -30.11
C LEU A 192 -8.25 -8.71 -29.42
N LYS A 193 -7.04 -9.26 -29.54
CA LYS A 193 -6.64 -10.47 -28.80
C LYS A 193 -6.34 -10.19 -27.33
N LEU A 194 -6.08 -8.91 -26.95
CA LEU A 194 -5.99 -8.57 -25.54
C LEU A 194 -7.34 -8.76 -24.87
N SER A 195 -7.36 -9.56 -23.83
CA SER A 195 -8.59 -9.87 -23.10
C SER A 195 -9.26 -8.60 -22.57
N SER A 196 -10.57 -8.51 -22.70
CA SER A 196 -11.41 -7.38 -22.28
C SER A 196 -11.36 -6.09 -23.11
N THR A 197 -10.70 -6.09 -24.26
CA THR A 197 -10.75 -4.93 -25.17
C THR A 197 -12.09 -4.90 -25.90
N VAL A 198 -12.79 -3.78 -25.84
CA VAL A 198 -14.05 -3.53 -26.54
C VAL A 198 -13.84 -2.31 -27.45
N THR A 199 -14.03 -2.49 -28.75
CA THR A 199 -14.01 -1.36 -29.69
C THR A 199 -15.36 -0.65 -29.65
N GLU A 200 -15.36 0.65 -29.36
CA GLU A 200 -16.55 1.50 -29.36
C GLU A 200 -16.77 2.17 -30.72
N ASN A 201 -15.71 2.68 -31.30
CA ASN A 201 -15.76 3.36 -32.58
C ASN A 201 -14.54 3.03 -33.42
N GLU A 202 -14.74 3.00 -34.74
CA GLU A 202 -13.71 2.78 -35.74
C GLU A 202 -13.95 3.73 -36.90
N GLU A 203 -12.97 4.59 -37.18
CA GLU A 203 -13.08 5.62 -38.22
C GLU A 203 -11.78 5.71 -39.02
N TRP A 204 -11.90 5.81 -40.33
CA TRP A 204 -10.77 6.07 -41.22
C TRP A 204 -10.64 7.54 -41.53
N GLN A 205 -9.51 8.12 -41.16
CA GLN A 205 -9.17 9.50 -41.43
C GLN A 205 -7.99 9.53 -42.43
N GLY A 206 -8.29 9.47 -43.73
CA GLY A 206 -7.29 9.35 -44.76
C GLY A 206 -6.51 8.03 -44.70
N GLU A 207 -5.20 8.11 -44.46
CA GLU A 207 -4.31 6.94 -44.31
C GLU A 207 -4.19 6.47 -42.85
N LEU A 208 -4.99 6.97 -41.93
CA LEU A 208 -4.95 6.62 -40.53
C LEU A 208 -6.25 5.95 -40.09
N LEU A 209 -6.13 4.86 -39.36
CA LEU A 209 -7.24 4.23 -38.67
C LEU A 209 -7.31 4.76 -37.24
N VAL A 210 -8.40 5.40 -36.88
CA VAL A 210 -8.70 5.87 -35.53
C VAL A 210 -9.63 4.87 -34.85
N LEU A 211 -9.18 4.27 -33.75
CA LEU A 211 -9.96 3.33 -32.94
C LEU A 211 -10.18 3.92 -31.57
N THR A 212 -11.44 3.95 -31.14
CA THR A 212 -11.76 4.22 -29.72
C THR A 212 -12.10 2.88 -29.07
N CYS A 213 -11.39 2.54 -28.00
CA CYS A 213 -11.57 1.28 -27.32
C CYS A 213 -11.57 1.41 -25.80
N LEU A 214 -12.28 0.48 -25.15
CA LEU A 214 -12.30 0.29 -23.71
C LEU A 214 -11.39 -0.89 -23.36
N ILE A 215 -10.48 -0.68 -22.44
CA ILE A 215 -9.57 -1.72 -21.95
C ILE A 215 -9.54 -1.80 -20.42
N ASP A 216 -9.14 -2.96 -19.89
CA ASP A 216 -8.74 -3.04 -18.47
C ASP A 216 -7.43 -2.28 -18.26
N PRO A 217 -7.33 -1.40 -17.23
CA PRO A 217 -6.10 -0.67 -16.92
C PRO A 217 -4.84 -1.55 -16.76
N GLY A 218 -5.03 -2.84 -16.46
CA GLY A 218 -3.93 -3.81 -16.37
C GLY A 218 -3.20 -4.05 -17.70
N HIS A 219 -3.89 -3.90 -18.82
CA HIS A 219 -3.34 -4.12 -20.16
C HIS A 219 -2.81 -2.84 -20.84
N PHE A 220 -2.87 -1.70 -20.14
CA PHE A 220 -2.43 -0.43 -20.72
C PHE A 220 -0.97 -0.46 -21.21
N ARG A 221 -0.08 -1.03 -20.39
CA ARG A 221 1.36 -1.12 -20.74
C ARG A 221 1.58 -2.00 -21.96
N GLU A 222 0.91 -3.12 -22.03
CA GLU A 222 1.00 -4.05 -23.17
C GLU A 222 0.45 -3.41 -24.45
N MET A 223 -0.64 -2.66 -24.33
CA MET A 223 -1.22 -1.87 -25.44
C MET A 223 -0.25 -0.80 -25.94
N ASP A 224 0.35 -0.03 -25.03
CA ASP A 224 1.33 1.01 -25.39
C ASP A 224 2.55 0.39 -26.09
N GLU A 225 3.04 -0.75 -25.61
CA GLU A 225 4.15 -1.46 -26.22
C GLU A 225 3.81 -1.97 -27.63
N ILE A 226 2.65 -2.58 -27.82
CA ILE A 226 2.18 -3.02 -29.15
C ILE A 226 2.14 -1.84 -30.12
N ILE A 227 1.58 -0.71 -29.69
CA ILE A 227 1.44 0.45 -30.57
C ILE A 227 2.79 1.06 -30.88
N ARG A 228 3.68 1.24 -29.92
CA ARG A 228 5.00 1.87 -30.15
C ARG A 228 5.95 0.99 -30.94
N VAL A 229 6.02 -0.30 -30.59
CA VAL A 229 7.00 -1.21 -31.21
C VAL A 229 6.54 -1.66 -32.59
N ASP A 230 5.30 -2.12 -32.71
CA ASP A 230 4.81 -2.72 -33.96
C ASP A 230 4.48 -1.68 -35.03
N SER A 231 4.11 -0.44 -34.65
CA SER A 231 3.93 0.66 -35.60
C SER A 231 5.22 1.40 -35.93
N LYS A 232 6.36 0.97 -35.38
CA LYS A 232 7.67 1.66 -35.50
C LYS A 232 7.59 3.15 -35.14
N GLY A 233 6.78 3.48 -34.15
CA GLY A 233 6.59 4.85 -33.67
C GLY A 233 5.62 5.72 -34.51
N SER A 234 4.97 5.16 -35.53
CA SER A 234 3.98 5.90 -36.36
C SER A 234 2.54 5.85 -35.79
N GLY A 235 2.28 4.96 -34.86
CA GLY A 235 1.01 4.91 -34.12
C GLY A 235 1.04 5.79 -32.87
N THR A 236 -0.12 6.34 -32.50
CA THR A 236 -0.28 7.10 -31.26
C THR A 236 -1.37 6.50 -30.37
N LEU A 237 -1.17 6.65 -29.06
CA LEU A 237 -2.12 6.25 -28.02
C LEU A 237 -2.43 7.46 -27.17
N GLU A 238 -3.70 7.81 -27.07
CA GLU A 238 -4.24 8.88 -26.22
C GLU A 238 -5.21 8.30 -25.19
N VAL A 239 -5.10 8.72 -23.94
CA VAL A 239 -6.06 8.36 -22.90
C VAL A 239 -7.17 9.39 -22.89
N LEU A 240 -8.38 8.98 -23.30
CA LEU A 240 -9.56 9.84 -23.28
C LEU A 240 -10.15 9.91 -21.86
N ASN A 241 -10.34 8.74 -21.23
CA ASN A 241 -10.84 8.64 -19.87
C ASN A 241 -10.08 7.55 -19.12
N LEU A 242 -9.60 7.90 -17.92
CA LEU A 242 -8.94 6.94 -17.01
C LEU A 242 -9.92 5.93 -16.41
N LYS A 243 -11.19 6.33 -16.29
CA LYS A 243 -12.28 5.49 -15.77
C LYS A 243 -13.54 5.80 -16.57
N GLU A 244 -14.16 4.77 -17.14
CA GLU A 244 -15.47 4.90 -17.69
C GLU A 244 -16.50 4.77 -16.57
N ILE A 245 -17.09 5.90 -16.17
CA ILE A 245 -18.10 6.01 -15.14
C ILE A 245 -19.29 6.76 -15.75
N LYS A 246 -20.50 6.23 -15.57
CA LYS A 246 -21.71 7.02 -15.80
C LYS A 246 -21.94 7.88 -14.56
N GLU A 247 -21.67 9.16 -14.66
CA GLU A 247 -22.16 10.15 -13.70
C GLU A 247 -23.68 10.25 -13.89
N GLY A 248 -24.42 9.98 -12.82
CA GLY A 248 -25.86 10.17 -12.87
C GLY A 248 -26.15 11.66 -12.74
N GLU A 249 -26.62 12.29 -13.79
CA GLU A 249 -27.45 13.46 -13.64
C GLU A 249 -28.75 12.98 -12.98
N GLU A 250 -28.89 13.17 -11.67
CA GLU A 250 -30.20 13.19 -11.05
C GLU A 250 -30.86 14.52 -11.46
N VAL A 251 -31.71 14.43 -12.46
CA VAL A 251 -32.73 15.45 -12.67
C VAL A 251 -33.66 15.33 -11.46
N LEU A 252 -33.52 16.23 -10.51
CA LEU A 252 -34.50 16.45 -9.46
C LEU A 252 -35.73 17.05 -10.14
N GLU A 253 -36.77 16.23 -10.37
CA GLU A 253 -38.13 16.71 -10.62
C GLU A 253 -38.77 17.21 -9.32
#